data_98e2e8ed1b7b204f9c7b87aded0f030f
#
_entry.id   98e2e8ed1b7b204f9c7b87aded0f030f
#
_cell.length_a   1.000
_cell.length_b   1.000
_cell.length_c   1.000
_cell.angle_alpha   90.00
_cell.angle_beta   90.00
_cell.angle_gamma   90.00
#
_symmetry.space_group_name_H-M   'P 1'
#
loop_
_entity.id
_entity.type
_entity.pdbx_description
1 polymer ?
#
loop_
_entity_poly.entity_id
_entity_poly.type
_entity_poly.pdbx_seq_one_letter_code
_entity_poly.pdbx_strand_id
1 'polypeptide(L)'
;MGNISYFCIVEYIKYKIKAIFLVILLLVSYKASAQESLNNSIQLDSVEISLLTCAPHNQIYSLYGHTALRVFNKETGDDVAVNYGMFSFKKPYFILRFVFGLTDYEMGIEPFEYFVAEYATYGCEVVQQKLNLTNEDKQRIISVLQRNAEPNNKVYRYNYFYDNCTTRARDILLDNINGKVQYWGRKEVLVTYRTVVHQCTENHLWARFGNDLLLGVMADKPLSFEQKQFLPHQLMVDFGTASIVSNQQIKRKLVTETVQILPDSEKSKGAPEPIRPLYIIIGVFCCVVIASLLQVKSNVIMWYLDAFLLLITGFSGLILFAMIFSQHPTVQLNFQILLLNPLSLIMLWSVVSKEMKHKAHTYWKVLAGFILLFMFLGLFQTYAEGMYFLALSLLIRCVVNIKYLDKVK
;
A
#
# COMPACT_ATOMS: atom_id res chain seq x y z
N MET A 1 47.70 60.98 43.97
CA MET A 1 46.56 60.98 42.95
C MET A 1 46.97 60.30 41.63
N GLY A 2 47.95 59.45 41.53
CA GLY A 2 48.45 58.86 40.29
C GLY A 2 47.96 57.43 39.95
N ASN A 3 47.44 56.64 40.91
CA ASN A 3 47.19 55.23 40.70
C ASN A 3 45.79 54.88 40.19
N ILE A 4 44.78 55.78 40.31
CA ILE A 4 43.39 55.51 39.85
C ILE A 4 43.26 55.65 38.34
N SER A 5 44.01 56.58 37.73
CA SER A 5 43.96 56.82 36.28
C SER A 5 44.57 55.63 35.47
N TYR A 6 45.64 55.02 35.99
CA TYR A 6 46.30 53.92 35.30
C TYR A 6 45.46 52.64 35.27
N PHE A 7 44.72 52.35 36.34
CA PHE A 7 43.86 51.19 36.43
C PHE A 7 42.65 51.27 35.47
N CYS A 8 42.04 52.45 35.35
CA CYS A 8 40.98 52.69 34.39
C CYS A 8 41.43 52.54 32.91
N ILE A 9 42.67 52.99 32.61
CA ILE A 9 43.19 52.87 31.25
C ILE A 9 43.48 51.39 30.88
N VAL A 10 44.01 50.61 31.80
CA VAL A 10 44.34 49.20 31.63
C VAL A 10 43.04 48.38 31.44
N GLU A 11 42.00 48.65 32.23
CA GLU A 11 40.68 47.99 32.07
C GLU A 11 39.99 48.37 30.73
N TYR A 12 40.06 49.63 30.32
CA TYR A 12 39.55 50.06 29.02
C TYR A 12 40.28 49.41 27.83
N ILE A 13 41.58 49.25 27.91
CA ILE A 13 42.41 48.57 26.89
C ILE A 13 42.02 47.07 26.84
N LYS A 14 41.87 46.42 28.00
CA LYS A 14 41.42 45.02 28.06
C LYS A 14 40.02 44.84 27.44
N TYR A 15 39.10 45.77 27.67
CA TYR A 15 37.75 45.73 27.09
C TYR A 15 37.82 45.88 25.57
N LYS A 16 38.60 46.82 25.04
CA LYS A 16 38.78 46.97 23.59
C LYS A 16 39.46 45.76 22.95
N ILE A 17 40.43 45.14 23.58
CA ILE A 17 41.08 43.92 23.09
C ILE A 17 40.07 42.77 23.05
N LYS A 18 39.22 42.59 24.09
CA LYS A 18 38.13 41.58 24.08
C LYS A 18 37.13 41.82 22.97
N ALA A 19 36.71 43.08 22.74
CA ALA A 19 35.78 43.45 21.68
C ALA A 19 36.36 43.16 20.28
N ILE A 20 37.62 43.51 20.04
CA ILE A 20 38.33 43.19 18.78
C ILE A 20 38.44 41.69 18.57
N PHE A 21 38.79 40.95 19.63
CA PHE A 21 38.87 39.48 19.57
C PHE A 21 37.52 38.86 19.25
N LEU A 22 36.41 39.36 19.83
CA LEU A 22 35.06 38.92 19.53
C LEU A 22 34.67 39.17 18.07
N VAL A 23 35.01 40.33 17.53
CA VAL A 23 34.75 40.68 16.11
C VAL A 23 35.57 39.79 15.17
N ILE A 24 36.83 39.50 15.50
CA ILE A 24 37.65 38.56 14.71
C ILE A 24 37.06 37.17 14.76
N LEU A 25 36.59 36.71 15.91
CA LEU A 25 35.95 35.40 16.08
C LEU A 25 34.64 35.29 15.25
N LEU A 26 33.84 36.33 15.22
CA LEU A 26 32.62 36.41 14.39
C LEU A 26 32.95 36.43 12.89
N LEU A 27 34.03 37.15 12.47
CA LEU A 27 34.46 37.18 11.08
C LEU A 27 35.02 35.82 10.62
N VAL A 28 35.76 35.12 11.50
CA VAL A 28 36.25 33.75 11.22
C VAL A 28 35.10 32.77 11.12
N SER A 29 34.11 32.84 12.03
CA SER A 29 32.91 32.02 11.98
C SER A 29 32.10 32.28 10.73
N TYR A 30 31.94 33.54 10.31
CA TYR A 30 31.25 33.91 9.08
C TYR A 30 31.94 33.39 7.83
N LYS A 31 33.29 33.49 7.77
CA LYS A 31 34.09 32.91 6.66
C LYS A 31 34.01 31.39 6.62
N ALA A 32 34.03 30.71 7.78
CA ALA A 32 33.89 29.26 7.87
C ALA A 32 32.51 28.82 7.34
N SER A 33 31.41 29.48 7.77
CA SER A 33 30.07 29.20 7.29
C SER A 33 29.88 29.48 5.79
N ALA A 34 30.51 30.57 5.26
CA ALA A 34 30.45 30.88 3.83
C ALA A 34 31.25 29.86 3.00
N GLN A 35 32.40 29.40 3.49
CA GLN A 35 33.21 28.35 2.85
C GLN A 35 32.50 27.00 2.86
N GLU A 36 31.85 26.65 3.97
CA GLU A 36 31.04 25.44 4.09
C GLU A 36 29.84 25.48 3.12
N SER A 37 29.16 26.60 3.00
CA SER A 37 28.07 26.82 2.03
C SER A 37 28.57 26.70 0.58
N LEU A 38 29.73 27.24 0.25
CA LEU A 38 30.33 27.18 -1.08
C LEU A 38 30.77 25.74 -1.41
N ASN A 39 31.40 25.04 -0.47
CA ASN A 39 31.79 23.64 -0.64
C ASN A 39 30.56 22.73 -0.81
N ASN A 40 29.48 22.95 -0.04
CA ASN A 40 28.24 22.22 -0.21
C ASN A 40 27.58 22.46 -1.57
N SER A 41 27.65 23.68 -2.15
CA SER A 41 27.11 23.96 -3.46
C SER A 41 27.88 23.27 -4.60
N ILE A 42 29.21 23.26 -4.54
CA ILE A 42 30.06 22.54 -5.48
C ILE A 42 29.85 21.04 -5.38
N GLN A 43 29.68 20.52 -4.17
CA GLN A 43 29.43 19.10 -3.92
C GLN A 43 28.07 18.63 -4.48
N LEU A 44 27.05 19.49 -4.59
CA LEU A 44 25.74 19.15 -5.13
C LEU A 44 25.70 19.03 -6.66
N ASP A 45 26.64 19.66 -7.40
CA ASP A 45 26.75 19.49 -8.84
C ASP A 45 27.10 18.04 -9.22
N SER A 46 27.90 17.37 -8.38
CA SER A 46 28.28 15.97 -8.57
C SER A 46 27.20 14.98 -8.16
N VAL A 47 26.15 15.40 -7.42
CA VAL A 47 25.07 14.53 -6.96
C VAL A 47 23.99 14.35 -8.04
N GLU A 48 23.63 13.12 -8.29
CA GLU A 48 22.49 12.72 -9.12
C GLU A 48 21.41 12.07 -8.25
N ILE A 49 20.15 12.49 -8.46
CA ILE A 49 18.98 11.85 -7.85
C ILE A 49 18.14 11.26 -8.97
N SER A 50 17.77 9.99 -8.80
CA SER A 50 16.98 9.26 -9.77
C SER A 50 15.81 8.54 -9.11
N LEU A 51 14.71 8.41 -9.86
CA LEU A 51 13.62 7.51 -9.53
C LEU A 51 13.97 6.12 -10.05
N LEU A 52 13.88 5.12 -9.17
CA LEU A 52 14.00 3.71 -9.51
C LEU A 52 12.62 3.08 -9.54
N THR A 53 12.33 2.35 -10.61
CA THR A 53 11.09 1.58 -10.77
C THR A 53 11.44 0.13 -10.99
N CYS A 54 10.97 -0.74 -10.08
CA CYS A 54 11.19 -2.18 -10.15
C CYS A 54 9.88 -2.86 -10.58
N ALA A 55 10.01 -3.77 -11.55
CA ALA A 55 8.89 -4.59 -11.99
C ALA A 55 8.40 -5.53 -10.87
N PRO A 56 7.14 -6.00 -10.94
CA PRO A 56 6.62 -7.02 -10.04
C PRO A 56 7.43 -8.33 -10.10
N HIS A 57 7.38 -9.09 -9.02
CA HIS A 57 7.85 -10.48 -9.01
C HIS A 57 6.82 -11.39 -8.30
N ASN A 58 7.12 -12.70 -8.24
CA ASN A 58 6.17 -13.74 -7.84
C ASN A 58 5.73 -13.73 -6.36
N GLN A 59 6.23 -12.83 -5.53
CA GLN A 59 5.80 -12.72 -4.13
C GLN A 59 4.54 -11.84 -4.03
N ILE A 60 3.56 -12.26 -3.22
CA ILE A 60 2.25 -11.56 -3.11
C ILE A 60 2.41 -10.07 -2.79
N TYR A 61 3.37 -9.70 -1.93
CA TYR A 61 3.61 -8.31 -1.55
C TYR A 61 4.28 -7.46 -2.64
N SER A 62 4.84 -8.08 -3.66
CA SER A 62 5.57 -7.41 -4.76
C SER A 62 4.79 -7.35 -6.09
N LEU A 63 3.56 -7.87 -6.13
CA LEU A 63 2.75 -7.94 -7.36
C LEU A 63 2.45 -6.58 -8.01
N TYR A 64 2.73 -5.50 -7.30
CA TYR A 64 2.51 -4.13 -7.79
C TYR A 64 3.81 -3.43 -8.19
N GLY A 65 4.95 -4.10 -8.05
CA GLY A 65 6.26 -3.52 -8.23
C GLY A 65 6.72 -2.69 -7.03
N HIS A 66 7.82 -1.97 -7.21
CA HIS A 66 8.41 -1.14 -6.16
C HIS A 66 8.99 0.16 -6.72
N THR A 67 9.02 1.19 -5.89
CA THR A 67 9.66 2.48 -6.19
C THR A 67 10.67 2.80 -5.12
N ALA A 68 11.89 3.18 -5.53
CA ALA A 68 12.93 3.69 -4.66
C ALA A 68 13.55 4.98 -5.25
N LEU A 69 14.34 5.68 -4.47
CA LEU A 69 15.16 6.80 -4.93
C LEU A 69 16.63 6.39 -4.89
N ARG A 70 17.39 6.70 -5.95
CA ARG A 70 18.84 6.56 -5.95
C ARG A 70 19.46 7.93 -5.75
N VAL A 71 20.42 8.01 -4.84
CA VAL A 71 21.27 9.18 -4.64
C VAL A 71 22.71 8.76 -4.91
N PHE A 72 23.30 9.33 -5.94
CA PHE A 72 24.64 9.01 -6.39
C PHE A 72 25.51 10.28 -6.39
N ASN A 73 26.60 10.27 -5.64
CA ASN A 73 27.62 11.32 -5.68
C ASN A 73 28.81 10.85 -6.52
N LYS A 74 29.00 11.46 -7.68
CA LYS A 74 30.08 11.10 -8.63
C LYS A 74 31.48 11.43 -8.11
N GLU A 75 31.59 12.40 -7.21
CA GLU A 75 32.87 12.84 -6.67
C GLU A 75 33.37 11.91 -5.57
N THR A 76 32.49 11.52 -4.63
CA THR A 76 32.86 10.62 -3.53
C THR A 76 32.71 9.15 -3.89
N GLY A 77 31.91 8.83 -4.92
CA GLY A 77 31.53 7.47 -5.28
C GLY A 77 30.42 6.88 -4.41
N ASP A 78 29.86 7.66 -3.48
CA ASP A 78 28.73 7.22 -2.66
C ASP A 78 27.49 6.99 -3.53
N ASP A 79 26.95 5.79 -3.47
CA ASP A 79 25.83 5.36 -4.30
C ASP A 79 24.84 4.53 -3.47
N VAL A 80 23.69 5.10 -3.18
CA VAL A 80 22.70 4.49 -2.29
C VAL A 80 21.31 4.47 -2.90
N ALA A 81 20.57 3.39 -2.60
CA ALA A 81 19.15 3.29 -2.81
C ALA A 81 18.41 3.60 -1.50
N VAL A 82 17.40 4.46 -1.59
CA VAL A 82 16.52 4.85 -0.49
C VAL A 82 15.17 4.21 -0.71
N ASN A 83 14.83 3.27 0.15
CA ASN A 83 13.62 2.46 0.09
C ASN A 83 12.60 2.93 1.14
N TYR A 84 11.34 3.06 0.71
CA TYR A 84 10.19 3.17 1.62
C TYR A 84 9.38 1.88 1.58
N GLY A 85 8.66 1.56 2.65
CA GLY A 85 7.83 0.37 2.68
C GLY A 85 8.56 -0.90 3.16
N MET A 86 9.71 -0.77 3.79
CA MET A 86 10.39 -1.92 4.39
C MET A 86 9.61 -2.41 5.60
N PHE A 87 9.38 -3.73 5.68
CA PHE A 87 8.62 -4.35 6.75
C PHE A 87 9.17 -5.72 7.14
N SER A 88 8.73 -6.25 8.27
CA SER A 88 9.09 -7.58 8.73
C SER A 88 7.88 -8.35 9.25
N PHE A 89 7.63 -9.54 8.71
CA PHE A 89 6.62 -10.48 9.22
C PHE A 89 6.92 -10.97 10.65
N LYS A 90 8.14 -10.80 11.14
CA LYS A 90 8.56 -11.21 12.50
C LYS A 90 8.04 -10.26 13.59
N LYS A 91 7.49 -9.09 13.23
CA LYS A 91 6.90 -8.16 14.22
C LYS A 91 5.69 -8.82 14.89
N PRO A 92 5.52 -8.66 16.23
CA PRO A 92 4.40 -9.26 16.95
C PRO A 92 3.04 -8.83 16.38
N TYR A 93 2.11 -9.79 16.30
CA TYR A 93 0.74 -9.56 15.82
C TYR A 93 0.64 -8.93 14.43
N PHE A 94 1.60 -9.19 13.53
CA PHE A 94 1.66 -8.58 12.21
C PHE A 94 0.32 -8.71 11.46
N ILE A 95 -0.29 -9.92 11.42
CA ILE A 95 -1.56 -10.16 10.72
C ILE A 95 -2.70 -9.32 11.30
N LEU A 96 -2.84 -9.26 12.64
CA LEU A 96 -3.87 -8.44 13.28
C LEU A 96 -3.65 -6.95 12.99
N ARG A 97 -2.41 -6.48 13.10
CA ARG A 97 -2.07 -5.10 12.76
C ARG A 97 -2.38 -4.77 11.30
N PHE A 98 -2.11 -5.72 10.38
CA PHE A 98 -2.45 -5.56 8.97
C PHE A 98 -3.96 -5.44 8.76
N VAL A 99 -4.76 -6.32 9.36
CA VAL A 99 -6.24 -6.29 9.28
C VAL A 99 -6.79 -4.93 9.72
N PHE A 100 -6.29 -4.38 10.81
CA PHE A 100 -6.72 -3.07 11.32
C PHE A 100 -6.05 -1.87 10.65
N GLY A 101 -5.18 -2.08 9.66
CA GLY A 101 -4.41 -1.00 9.02
C GLY A 101 -3.41 -0.34 9.97
N LEU A 102 -2.91 -1.08 10.96
CA LEU A 102 -1.98 -0.62 11.99
C LEU A 102 -0.54 -1.11 11.75
N THR A 103 -0.22 -1.52 10.53
CA THR A 103 1.14 -1.93 10.18
C THR A 103 2.04 -0.71 10.01
N ASP A 104 3.15 -0.73 10.73
CA ASP A 104 4.19 0.27 10.60
C ASP A 104 5.32 -0.31 9.74
N TYR A 105 5.68 0.45 8.74
CA TYR A 105 6.77 0.20 7.81
C TYR A 105 7.88 1.22 8.07
N GLU A 106 9.03 1.02 7.50
CA GLU A 106 10.14 1.92 7.71
C GLU A 106 10.88 2.26 6.41
N MET A 107 11.57 3.39 6.45
CA MET A 107 12.55 3.78 5.46
C MET A 107 13.85 2.99 5.69
N GLY A 108 14.46 2.52 4.61
CA GLY A 108 15.78 1.91 4.61
C GLY A 108 16.70 2.57 3.59
N ILE A 109 17.98 2.55 3.88
CA ILE A 109 19.04 3.01 2.98
C ILE A 109 20.04 1.87 2.84
N GLU A 110 20.40 1.54 1.61
CA GLU A 110 21.36 0.48 1.31
C GLU A 110 22.26 0.87 0.13
N PRO A 111 23.47 0.28 -0.01
CA PRO A 111 24.28 0.44 -1.19
C PRO A 111 23.51 0.04 -2.44
N PHE A 112 23.61 0.83 -3.51
CA PHE A 112 22.88 0.60 -4.76
C PHE A 112 23.21 -0.76 -5.39
N GLU A 113 24.44 -1.22 -5.26
CA GLU A 113 24.84 -2.56 -5.74
C GLU A 113 24.05 -3.71 -5.08
N TYR A 114 23.72 -3.61 -3.78
CA TYR A 114 22.93 -4.62 -3.07
C TYR A 114 21.47 -4.57 -3.51
N PHE A 115 20.93 -3.37 -3.69
CA PHE A 115 19.61 -3.19 -4.28
C PHE A 115 19.51 -3.86 -5.64
N VAL A 116 20.45 -3.60 -6.55
CA VAL A 116 20.48 -4.21 -7.89
C VAL A 116 20.63 -5.74 -7.79
N ALA A 117 21.53 -6.23 -6.92
CA ALA A 117 21.75 -7.66 -6.73
C ALA A 117 20.48 -8.37 -6.22
N GLU A 118 19.72 -7.78 -5.32
CA GLU A 118 18.45 -8.32 -4.85
C GLU A 118 17.46 -8.50 -6.01
N TYR A 119 17.19 -7.46 -6.80
CA TYR A 119 16.25 -7.53 -7.93
C TYR A 119 16.74 -8.46 -9.04
N ALA A 120 18.05 -8.56 -9.25
CA ALA A 120 18.63 -9.54 -10.17
C ALA A 120 18.33 -10.99 -9.74
N THR A 121 18.29 -11.30 -8.44
CA THR A 121 17.92 -12.64 -7.95
C THR A 121 16.47 -13.00 -8.27
N TYR A 122 15.58 -12.02 -8.26
CA TYR A 122 14.16 -12.17 -8.63
C TYR A 122 13.96 -12.18 -10.16
N GLY A 123 14.95 -11.72 -10.93
CA GLY A 123 14.84 -11.57 -12.38
C GLY A 123 13.93 -10.42 -12.82
N CYS A 124 13.80 -9.40 -11.98
CA CYS A 124 12.93 -8.26 -12.21
C CYS A 124 13.63 -7.16 -13.01
N GLU A 125 12.88 -6.51 -13.89
CA GLU A 125 13.31 -5.27 -14.51
C GLU A 125 13.51 -4.18 -13.45
N VAL A 126 14.59 -3.42 -13.60
CA VAL A 126 14.83 -2.18 -12.85
C VAL A 126 15.10 -1.07 -13.87
N VAL A 127 14.24 -0.05 -13.86
CA VAL A 127 14.38 1.15 -14.69
C VAL A 127 14.75 2.33 -13.81
N GLN A 128 15.76 3.08 -14.24
CA GLN A 128 16.20 4.32 -13.61
C GLN A 128 15.79 5.51 -14.47
N GLN A 129 15.17 6.50 -13.85
CA GLN A 129 14.89 7.81 -14.44
C GLN A 129 15.69 8.89 -13.71
N LYS A 130 16.69 9.45 -14.38
CA LYS A 130 17.51 10.54 -13.85
C LYS A 130 16.71 11.85 -13.87
N LEU A 131 16.62 12.51 -12.72
CA LEU A 131 15.82 13.71 -12.54
C LEU A 131 16.60 14.99 -12.84
N ASN A 132 15.94 15.94 -13.50
CA ASN A 132 16.48 17.25 -13.86
C ASN A 132 16.27 18.26 -12.73
N LEU A 133 17.06 18.15 -11.68
CA LEU A 133 16.98 18.94 -10.45
C LEU A 133 18.01 20.04 -10.40
N THR A 134 17.65 21.21 -9.87
CA THR A 134 18.61 22.24 -9.49
C THR A 134 19.32 21.86 -8.20
N ASN A 135 20.42 22.55 -7.87
CA ASN A 135 21.13 22.27 -6.62
C ASN A 135 20.26 22.57 -5.38
N GLU A 136 19.39 23.58 -5.46
CA GLU A 136 18.42 23.88 -4.41
C GLU A 136 17.38 22.76 -4.26
N ASP A 137 16.91 22.16 -5.37
CA ASP A 137 16.01 21.01 -5.33
C ASP A 137 16.71 19.81 -4.68
N LYS A 138 17.94 19.50 -5.10
CA LYS A 138 18.75 18.40 -4.52
C LYS A 138 18.98 18.59 -3.03
N GLN A 139 19.36 19.81 -2.60
CA GLN A 139 19.57 20.11 -1.19
C GLN A 139 18.34 19.88 -0.34
N ARG A 140 17.15 20.33 -0.81
CA ARG A 140 15.87 20.12 -0.11
C ARG A 140 15.53 18.63 -0.02
N ILE A 141 15.64 17.91 -1.13
CA ILE A 141 15.33 16.47 -1.19
C ILE A 141 16.28 15.71 -0.25
N ILE A 142 17.58 15.93 -0.31
CA ILE A 142 18.57 15.27 0.58
C ILE A 142 18.27 15.57 2.03
N SER A 143 17.97 16.82 2.37
CA SER A 143 17.64 17.22 3.76
C SER A 143 16.39 16.51 4.28
N VAL A 144 15.37 16.30 3.43
CA VAL A 144 14.17 15.54 3.79
C VAL A 144 14.51 14.06 3.95
N LEU A 145 15.31 13.47 3.05
CA LEU A 145 15.72 12.07 3.14
C LEU A 145 16.52 11.82 4.42
N GLN A 146 17.46 12.70 4.76
CA GLN A 146 18.26 12.62 6.00
C GLN A 146 17.36 12.68 7.23
N ARG A 147 16.41 13.63 7.28
CA ARG A 147 15.45 13.74 8.38
C ARG A 147 14.57 12.49 8.50
N ASN A 148 14.11 11.93 7.38
CA ASN A 148 13.31 10.72 7.37
C ASN A 148 14.11 9.48 7.82
N ALA A 149 15.44 9.48 7.65
CA ALA A 149 16.32 8.40 8.08
C ALA A 149 16.60 8.39 9.60
N GLU A 150 16.29 9.49 10.30
CA GLU A 150 16.46 9.56 11.75
C GLU A 150 15.62 8.49 12.48
N PRO A 151 16.11 7.89 13.57
CA PRO A 151 15.41 6.80 14.28
C PRO A 151 13.96 7.11 14.65
N ASN A 152 13.66 8.38 14.96
CA ASN A 152 12.32 8.82 15.36
C ASN A 152 11.37 9.05 14.16
N ASN A 153 11.90 9.19 12.95
CA ASN A 153 11.16 9.58 11.76
C ASN A 153 11.06 8.46 10.72
N LYS A 154 11.95 7.45 10.79
CA LYS A 154 12.01 6.40 9.77
C LYS A 154 10.81 5.45 9.73
N VAL A 155 10.08 5.34 10.85
CA VAL A 155 8.90 4.48 10.98
C VAL A 155 7.65 5.27 10.68
N TYR A 156 6.78 4.72 9.83
CA TYR A 156 5.53 5.37 9.46
C TYR A 156 4.38 4.38 9.28
N ARG A 157 3.14 4.88 9.36
CA ARG A 157 1.94 4.09 9.09
C ARG A 157 1.78 3.91 7.59
N TYR A 158 1.93 2.67 7.14
CA TYR A 158 1.80 2.32 5.73
C TYR A 158 0.33 2.23 5.31
N ASN A 159 0.00 2.80 4.18
CA ASN A 159 -1.28 2.61 3.53
C ASN A 159 -1.08 2.23 2.07
N TYR A 160 -1.58 1.05 1.71
CA TYR A 160 -1.31 0.43 0.43
C TYR A 160 -1.63 1.32 -0.80
N PHE A 161 -2.73 2.05 -0.77
CA PHE A 161 -3.15 2.92 -1.88
C PHE A 161 -2.80 4.40 -1.69
N TYR A 162 -2.58 4.85 -0.44
CA TYR A 162 -2.52 6.27 -0.12
C TYR A 162 -1.18 6.73 0.44
N ASP A 163 -0.40 5.83 1.07
CA ASP A 163 0.92 6.13 1.65
C ASP A 163 1.84 4.92 1.55
N ASN A 164 2.26 4.60 0.31
CA ASN A 164 3.15 3.49 -0.02
C ASN A 164 4.54 3.96 -0.47
N CYS A 165 5.42 3.05 -0.91
CA CYS A 165 6.75 3.37 -1.41
C CYS A 165 6.72 4.37 -2.57
N THR A 166 5.75 4.25 -3.47
CA THR A 166 5.63 5.09 -4.66
C THR A 166 5.11 6.48 -4.34
N THR A 167 4.02 6.58 -3.56
CA THR A 167 3.45 7.88 -3.18
C THR A 167 4.44 8.67 -2.34
N ARG A 168 5.18 8.04 -1.42
CA ARG A 168 6.21 8.72 -0.63
C ARG A 168 7.34 9.24 -1.47
N ALA A 169 7.89 8.42 -2.38
CA ALA A 169 8.94 8.87 -3.29
C ALA A 169 8.45 10.03 -4.17
N ARG A 170 7.23 9.91 -4.73
CA ARG A 170 6.59 10.97 -5.51
C ARG A 170 6.45 12.26 -4.72
N ASP A 171 5.86 12.22 -3.53
CA ASP A 171 5.54 13.40 -2.74
C ASP A 171 6.83 14.09 -2.27
N ILE A 172 7.84 13.34 -1.84
CA ILE A 172 9.17 13.91 -1.51
C ILE A 172 9.75 14.67 -2.70
N LEU A 173 9.65 14.12 -3.91
CA LEU A 173 10.16 14.80 -5.09
C LEU A 173 9.32 16.04 -5.43
N LEU A 174 8.00 15.89 -5.52
CA LEU A 174 7.11 16.98 -5.95
C LEU A 174 7.09 18.16 -4.96
N ASP A 175 7.14 17.90 -3.66
CA ASP A 175 7.09 18.92 -2.61
C ASP A 175 8.42 19.69 -2.49
N ASN A 176 9.52 19.14 -2.99
CA ASN A 176 10.86 19.73 -2.87
C ASN A 176 11.46 20.24 -4.19
N ILE A 177 10.73 20.13 -5.31
CA ILE A 177 11.10 20.73 -6.58
C ILE A 177 10.63 22.19 -6.63
N ASN A 178 11.52 23.10 -7.04
CA ASN A 178 11.14 24.50 -7.27
C ASN A 178 10.42 24.65 -8.62
N GLY A 179 9.10 24.90 -8.53
CA GLY A 179 8.22 25.00 -9.69
C GLY A 179 7.07 24.01 -9.61
N LYS A 180 6.21 24.02 -10.62
CA LYS A 180 5.06 23.13 -10.75
C LYS A 180 5.34 22.04 -11.76
N VAL A 181 5.18 20.77 -11.35
CA VAL A 181 5.28 19.64 -12.29
C VAL A 181 3.98 19.54 -13.09
N GLN A 182 4.10 19.56 -14.40
CA GLN A 182 3.00 19.42 -15.34
C GLN A 182 3.19 18.15 -16.17
N TYR A 183 2.11 17.37 -16.26
CA TYR A 183 2.08 16.10 -16.98
C TYR A 183 1.44 16.29 -18.37
N TRP A 184 1.97 15.64 -19.39
CA TRP A 184 1.51 15.75 -20.79
C TRP A 184 1.04 14.41 -21.33
N GLY A 185 0.17 14.44 -22.35
CA GLY A 185 -0.30 13.22 -23.01
C GLY A 185 -1.26 12.38 -22.19
N ARG A 186 -1.91 12.97 -21.20
CA ARG A 186 -2.88 12.28 -20.34
C ARG A 186 -4.02 11.71 -21.18
N LYS A 187 -4.19 10.39 -21.11
CA LYS A 187 -5.43 9.72 -21.52
C LYS A 187 -6.25 9.47 -20.26
N GLU A 188 -7.43 10.04 -20.19
CA GLU A 188 -8.38 9.70 -19.16
C GLU A 188 -8.92 8.30 -19.43
N VAL A 189 -8.43 7.33 -18.67
CA VAL A 189 -9.00 5.99 -18.61
C VAL A 189 -9.66 5.87 -17.25
N LEU A 190 -10.97 5.62 -17.26
CA LEU A 190 -11.71 5.36 -16.03
C LEU A 190 -11.30 3.98 -15.49
N VAL A 191 -10.41 3.98 -14.52
CA VAL A 191 -9.99 2.79 -13.78
C VAL A 191 -10.32 2.97 -12.30
N THR A 192 -10.56 1.88 -11.60
CA THR A 192 -10.81 1.84 -10.16
C THR A 192 -9.65 1.14 -9.45
N TYR A 193 -9.54 1.26 -8.12
CA TYR A 193 -8.54 0.47 -7.37
C TYR A 193 -8.69 -1.02 -7.64
N ARG A 194 -9.94 -1.53 -7.68
CA ARG A 194 -10.20 -2.95 -7.96
C ARG A 194 -9.72 -3.36 -9.35
N THR A 195 -9.98 -2.55 -10.38
CA THR A 195 -9.49 -2.82 -11.74
C THR A 195 -7.97 -2.91 -11.79
N VAL A 196 -7.28 -1.99 -11.09
CA VAL A 196 -5.83 -2.00 -10.99
C VAL A 196 -5.32 -3.23 -10.25
N VAL A 197 -5.95 -3.59 -9.12
CA VAL A 197 -5.63 -4.83 -8.39
C VAL A 197 -5.76 -6.04 -9.31
N HIS A 198 -6.83 -6.12 -10.12
CA HIS A 198 -7.02 -7.22 -11.07
C HIS A 198 -5.92 -7.28 -12.14
N GLN A 199 -5.46 -6.15 -12.64
CA GLN A 199 -4.34 -6.09 -13.59
C GLN A 199 -3.06 -6.62 -12.96
N CYS A 200 -2.72 -6.16 -11.75
CA CYS A 200 -1.53 -6.59 -11.04
C CYS A 200 -1.57 -8.05 -10.55
N THR A 201 -2.77 -8.62 -10.42
CA THR A 201 -2.98 -10.01 -9.94
C THR A 201 -3.49 -10.94 -11.04
N GLU A 202 -3.21 -10.64 -12.31
CA GLU A 202 -3.75 -11.41 -13.44
C GLU A 202 -3.39 -12.90 -13.36
N ASN A 203 -2.16 -13.22 -13.00
CA ASN A 203 -1.64 -14.58 -12.86
C ASN A 203 -1.75 -15.15 -11.44
N HIS A 204 -2.27 -14.39 -10.47
CA HIS A 204 -2.40 -14.74 -9.06
C HIS A 204 -3.86 -14.71 -8.61
N LEU A 205 -4.64 -15.69 -9.08
CA LEU A 205 -6.10 -15.71 -8.93
C LEU A 205 -6.56 -15.80 -7.48
N TRP A 206 -5.81 -16.52 -6.62
CA TRP A 206 -6.09 -16.59 -5.19
C TRP A 206 -5.79 -15.28 -4.46
N ALA A 207 -4.71 -14.60 -4.84
CA ALA A 207 -4.41 -13.27 -4.31
C ALA A 207 -5.47 -12.26 -4.75
N ARG A 208 -5.93 -12.31 -6.02
CA ARG A 208 -7.05 -11.51 -6.52
C ARG A 208 -8.31 -11.76 -5.71
N PHE A 209 -8.67 -13.03 -5.53
CA PHE A 209 -9.85 -13.42 -4.76
C PHE A 209 -9.78 -12.89 -3.32
N GLY A 210 -8.64 -13.05 -2.64
CA GLY A 210 -8.44 -12.53 -1.30
C GLY A 210 -8.57 -11.00 -1.23
N ASN A 211 -7.98 -10.28 -2.18
CA ASN A 211 -8.14 -8.84 -2.28
C ASN A 211 -9.61 -8.44 -2.49
N ASP A 212 -10.31 -9.11 -3.40
CA ASP A 212 -11.72 -8.83 -3.70
C ASP A 212 -12.64 -9.09 -2.50
N LEU A 213 -12.32 -10.09 -1.67
CA LEU A 213 -13.07 -10.32 -0.42
C LEU A 213 -12.91 -9.14 0.56
N LEU A 214 -11.72 -8.54 0.62
CA LEU A 214 -11.44 -7.45 1.56
C LEU A 214 -11.86 -6.08 1.03
N LEU A 215 -11.79 -5.83 -0.27
CA LEU A 215 -12.12 -4.55 -0.89
C LEU A 215 -13.63 -4.28 -0.86
N GLY A 216 -13.99 -3.12 -0.33
CA GLY A 216 -15.37 -2.62 -0.29
C GLY A 216 -15.72 -1.71 -1.46
N VAL A 217 -16.86 -1.05 -1.37
CA VAL A 217 -17.42 -0.19 -2.43
C VAL A 217 -16.52 0.97 -2.82
N MET A 218 -15.69 1.46 -1.91
CA MET A 218 -14.76 2.56 -2.21
C MET A 218 -13.67 2.16 -3.21
N ALA A 219 -13.37 0.86 -3.33
CA ALA A 219 -12.42 0.35 -4.32
C ALA A 219 -13.00 0.32 -5.75
N ASP A 220 -14.30 0.46 -5.91
CA ASP A 220 -14.99 0.49 -7.21
C ASP A 220 -15.22 1.92 -7.73
N LYS A 221 -14.77 2.95 -6.99
CA LYS A 221 -14.83 4.35 -7.45
C LYS A 221 -13.70 4.66 -8.45
N PRO A 222 -13.99 5.48 -9.48
CA PRO A 222 -12.95 5.93 -10.42
C PRO A 222 -11.83 6.67 -9.71
N LEU A 223 -10.59 6.41 -10.14
CA LEU A 223 -9.39 7.06 -9.63
C LEU A 223 -9.12 8.39 -10.34
N SER A 224 -8.65 9.38 -9.58
CA SER A 224 -8.04 10.57 -10.16
C SER A 224 -6.69 10.22 -10.82
N PHE A 225 -6.15 11.16 -11.58
CA PHE A 225 -4.83 11.01 -12.19
C PHE A 225 -3.75 10.78 -11.10
N GLU A 226 -3.75 11.59 -10.06
CA GLU A 226 -2.78 11.52 -8.96
C GLU A 226 -2.93 10.22 -8.15
N GLN A 227 -4.16 9.74 -8.00
CA GLN A 227 -4.43 8.48 -7.31
C GLN A 227 -3.86 7.27 -8.05
N LYS A 228 -3.81 7.28 -9.40
CA LYS A 228 -3.18 6.19 -10.18
C LYS A 228 -1.68 6.08 -9.94
N GLN A 229 -1.03 7.17 -9.55
CA GLN A 229 0.41 7.23 -9.27
C GLN A 229 0.84 6.51 -7.99
N PHE A 230 -0.06 5.78 -7.32
CA PHE A 230 0.38 4.84 -6.27
C PHE A 230 1.10 3.61 -6.86
N LEU A 231 0.97 3.39 -8.16
CA LEU A 231 1.65 2.31 -8.89
C LEU A 231 3.01 2.78 -9.39
N PRO A 232 4.09 2.00 -9.16
CA PRO A 232 5.44 2.31 -9.64
C PRO A 232 5.50 2.57 -11.14
N HIS A 233 4.96 1.67 -11.95
CA HIS A 233 4.97 1.80 -13.41
C HIS A 233 4.20 3.03 -13.88
N GLN A 234 3.04 3.35 -13.28
CA GLN A 234 2.27 4.54 -13.65
C GLN A 234 3.04 5.82 -13.34
N LEU A 235 3.66 5.90 -12.15
CA LEU A 235 4.49 7.04 -11.79
C LEU A 235 5.67 7.22 -12.74
N MET A 236 6.35 6.12 -13.11
CA MET A 236 7.45 6.12 -14.08
C MET A 236 7.01 6.70 -15.44
N VAL A 237 5.88 6.23 -15.97
CA VAL A 237 5.34 6.70 -17.25
C VAL A 237 4.99 8.18 -17.18
N ASP A 238 4.31 8.62 -16.12
CA ASP A 238 3.90 10.00 -15.93
C ASP A 238 5.12 10.94 -15.79
N PHE A 239 6.13 10.55 -15.03
CA PHE A 239 7.37 11.32 -14.85
C PHE A 239 8.15 11.44 -16.16
N GLY A 240 8.17 10.38 -16.96
CA GLY A 240 8.82 10.37 -18.28
C GLY A 240 8.29 11.43 -19.25
N THR A 241 7.02 11.83 -19.09
CA THR A 241 6.37 12.85 -19.93
C THR A 241 6.24 14.21 -19.25
N ALA A 242 6.59 14.32 -17.97
CA ALA A 242 6.41 15.51 -17.16
C ALA A 242 7.45 16.60 -17.46
N SER A 243 7.05 17.82 -17.17
CA SER A 243 7.94 18.99 -17.22
C SER A 243 7.77 19.82 -15.93
N ILE A 244 8.86 20.41 -15.47
CA ILE A 244 8.88 21.38 -14.38
C ILE A 244 8.71 22.77 -15.00
N VAL A 245 7.73 23.53 -14.53
CA VAL A 245 7.50 24.93 -14.92
C VAL A 245 7.83 25.79 -13.70
N SER A 246 8.88 26.60 -13.84
CA SER A 246 9.29 27.53 -12.78
C SER A 246 8.32 28.72 -12.65
N ASN A 247 8.43 29.48 -11.57
CA ASN A 247 7.66 30.72 -11.37
C ASN A 247 7.90 31.75 -12.49
N GLN A 248 9.05 31.69 -13.18
CA GLN A 248 9.37 32.52 -14.33
C GLN A 248 8.89 31.92 -15.68
N GLN A 249 8.03 30.88 -15.63
CA GLN A 249 7.53 30.13 -16.79
C GLN A 249 8.60 29.43 -17.63
N ILE A 250 9.81 29.27 -17.12
CA ILE A 250 10.84 28.46 -17.76
C ILE A 250 10.46 27.01 -17.61
N LYS A 251 10.37 26.30 -18.74
CA LYS A 251 9.98 24.88 -18.80
C LYS A 251 11.21 24.00 -19.01
N ARG A 252 11.41 22.99 -18.15
CA ARG A 252 12.40 21.93 -18.31
C ARG A 252 11.76 20.55 -18.16
N LYS A 253 12.27 19.54 -18.85
CA LYS A 253 11.81 18.14 -18.63
C LYS A 253 12.10 17.72 -17.19
N LEU A 254 11.21 16.95 -16.57
CA LEU A 254 11.44 16.38 -15.24
C LEU A 254 12.50 15.28 -15.26
N VAL A 255 12.50 14.44 -16.31
CA VAL A 255 13.44 13.34 -16.53
C VAL A 255 14.37 13.71 -17.67
N THR A 256 15.69 13.63 -17.44
CA THR A 256 16.72 13.86 -18.47
C THR A 256 17.05 12.61 -19.24
N GLU A 257 17.06 11.46 -18.57
CA GLU A 257 17.49 10.18 -19.09
C GLU A 257 16.71 9.04 -18.43
N THR A 258 16.39 8.02 -19.22
CA THR A 258 15.80 6.76 -18.73
C THR A 258 16.71 5.62 -19.15
N VAL A 259 17.17 4.82 -18.17
CA VAL A 259 18.11 3.71 -18.37
C VAL A 259 17.52 2.45 -17.76
N GLN A 260 17.54 1.36 -18.49
CA GLN A 260 17.24 0.04 -17.99
C GLN A 260 18.48 -0.53 -17.29
N ILE A 261 18.43 -0.65 -15.96
CA ILE A 261 19.53 -1.19 -15.15
C ILE A 261 19.55 -2.72 -15.18
N LEU A 262 18.38 -3.33 -15.04
CA LEU A 262 18.18 -4.77 -15.17
C LEU A 262 17.06 -5.06 -16.17
N PRO A 263 17.24 -6.03 -17.09
CA PRO A 263 16.16 -6.46 -17.97
C PRO A 263 15.14 -7.34 -17.24
N ASP A 264 13.91 -7.36 -17.73
CA ASP A 264 12.89 -8.32 -17.30
C ASP A 264 13.26 -9.76 -17.73
N SER A 265 12.91 -10.73 -16.91
CA SER A 265 13.13 -12.14 -17.21
C SER A 265 11.87 -12.97 -16.91
N GLU A 266 11.73 -14.13 -17.58
CA GLU A 266 10.64 -15.08 -17.31
C GLU A 266 10.60 -15.57 -15.85
N LYS A 267 11.71 -15.46 -15.11
CA LYS A 267 11.82 -15.86 -13.71
C LYS A 267 10.91 -15.02 -12.79
N SER A 268 10.65 -13.77 -13.14
CA SER A 268 9.79 -12.85 -12.37
C SER A 268 8.32 -13.24 -12.42
N LYS A 269 7.86 -13.91 -13.49
CA LYS A 269 6.43 -14.09 -13.78
C LYS A 269 5.73 -15.19 -12.99
N GLY A 270 6.47 -16.13 -12.38
CA GLY A 270 5.89 -17.27 -11.65
C GLY A 270 5.09 -18.23 -12.55
N ALA A 271 4.73 -19.39 -12.00
CA ALA A 271 3.86 -20.34 -12.70
C ALA A 271 2.38 -19.94 -12.50
N PRO A 272 1.51 -20.08 -13.52
CA PRO A 272 0.09 -19.82 -13.37
C PRO A 272 -0.52 -20.79 -12.33
N GLU A 273 -1.46 -20.27 -11.54
CA GLU A 273 -2.16 -21.06 -10.53
C GLU A 273 -3.11 -22.06 -11.18
N PRO A 274 -3.02 -23.37 -10.88
CA PRO A 274 -3.74 -24.42 -11.61
C PRO A 274 -5.25 -24.45 -11.33
N ILE A 275 -5.68 -23.97 -10.16
CA ILE A 275 -7.08 -24.04 -9.73
C ILE A 275 -7.59 -22.64 -9.41
N ARG A 276 -8.62 -22.22 -10.13
CA ARG A 276 -9.30 -20.96 -9.90
C ARG A 276 -10.26 -21.05 -8.72
N PRO A 277 -10.30 -20.06 -7.79
CA PRO A 277 -11.26 -20.04 -6.66
C PRO A 277 -12.72 -20.29 -7.06
N LEU A 278 -13.12 -19.73 -8.20
CA LEU A 278 -14.46 -19.92 -8.78
C LEU A 278 -14.85 -21.41 -8.89
N TYR A 279 -13.94 -22.27 -9.36
CA TYR A 279 -14.25 -23.69 -9.55
C TYR A 279 -14.53 -24.41 -8.23
N ILE A 280 -13.79 -24.05 -7.18
CA ILE A 280 -14.03 -24.59 -5.83
C ILE A 280 -15.42 -24.18 -5.33
N ILE A 281 -15.77 -22.88 -5.50
CA ILE A 281 -17.07 -22.38 -5.06
C ILE A 281 -18.23 -23.00 -5.84
N ILE A 282 -18.07 -23.20 -7.16
CA ILE A 282 -19.04 -23.95 -7.97
C ILE A 282 -19.16 -25.40 -7.49
N GLY A 283 -18.05 -26.05 -7.16
CA GLY A 283 -18.07 -27.40 -6.58
C GLY A 283 -18.85 -27.45 -5.27
N VAL A 284 -18.63 -26.48 -4.36
CA VAL A 284 -19.41 -26.34 -3.12
C VAL A 284 -20.91 -26.14 -3.44
N PHE A 285 -21.25 -25.27 -4.40
CA PHE A 285 -22.63 -25.04 -4.83
C PHE A 285 -23.27 -26.34 -5.31
N CYS A 286 -22.62 -27.11 -6.17
CA CYS A 286 -23.13 -28.40 -6.64
C CYS A 286 -23.36 -29.39 -5.49
N CYS A 287 -22.40 -29.49 -4.55
CA CYS A 287 -22.54 -30.33 -3.36
C CYS A 287 -23.76 -29.91 -2.49
N VAL A 288 -23.96 -28.60 -2.31
CA VAL A 288 -25.09 -28.06 -1.54
C VAL A 288 -26.43 -28.38 -2.24
N VAL A 289 -26.51 -28.25 -3.58
CA VAL A 289 -27.70 -28.60 -4.35
C VAL A 289 -28.03 -30.08 -4.18
N ILE A 290 -27.07 -30.98 -4.40
CA ILE A 290 -27.22 -32.42 -4.26
C ILE A 290 -27.68 -32.80 -2.85
N ALA A 291 -26.97 -32.30 -1.82
CA ALA A 291 -27.30 -32.55 -0.41
C ALA A 291 -28.72 -32.05 -0.07
N SER A 292 -29.12 -30.90 -0.58
CA SER A 292 -30.46 -30.33 -0.37
C SER A 292 -31.56 -31.17 -1.03
N LEU A 293 -31.30 -31.66 -2.24
CA LEU A 293 -32.24 -32.58 -2.92
C LEU A 293 -32.37 -33.92 -2.17
N LEU A 294 -31.25 -34.47 -1.69
CA LEU A 294 -31.24 -35.68 -0.88
C LEU A 294 -31.98 -35.49 0.45
N GLN A 295 -31.78 -34.36 1.13
CA GLN A 295 -32.51 -34.03 2.36
C GLN A 295 -34.02 -34.00 2.14
N VAL A 296 -34.46 -33.36 1.07
CA VAL A 296 -35.88 -33.27 0.71
C VAL A 296 -36.47 -34.64 0.36
N LYS A 297 -35.73 -35.50 -0.34
CA LYS A 297 -36.16 -36.82 -0.78
C LYS A 297 -36.12 -37.87 0.32
N SER A 298 -35.08 -37.89 1.14
CA SER A 298 -34.78 -38.96 2.10
C SER A 298 -35.15 -38.60 3.55
N ASN A 299 -35.59 -37.37 3.81
CA ASN A 299 -35.87 -36.83 5.13
C ASN A 299 -34.65 -36.89 6.10
N VAL A 300 -33.44 -36.93 5.55
CA VAL A 300 -32.19 -36.94 6.33
C VAL A 300 -31.71 -35.52 6.53
N ILE A 301 -31.53 -35.10 7.76
CA ILE A 301 -31.07 -33.72 8.06
C ILE A 301 -29.59 -33.60 7.83
N MET A 302 -29.18 -32.60 7.06
CA MET A 302 -27.76 -32.32 6.70
C MET A 302 -27.17 -31.25 7.60
N TRP A 303 -27.39 -31.30 8.93
CA TRP A 303 -26.94 -30.30 9.89
C TRP A 303 -25.41 -30.04 9.84
N TYR A 304 -24.62 -31.06 9.53
CA TYR A 304 -23.16 -30.94 9.40
C TYR A 304 -22.74 -30.06 8.21
N LEU A 305 -23.52 -30.08 7.11
CA LEU A 305 -23.28 -29.19 5.96
C LEU A 305 -23.61 -27.74 6.33
N ASP A 306 -24.74 -27.55 7.04
CA ASP A 306 -25.15 -26.24 7.51
C ASP A 306 -24.15 -25.67 8.52
N ALA A 307 -23.68 -26.52 9.44
CA ALA A 307 -22.62 -26.17 10.39
C ALA A 307 -21.32 -25.70 9.69
N PHE A 308 -20.90 -26.45 8.68
CA PHE A 308 -19.71 -26.11 7.89
C PHE A 308 -19.87 -24.78 7.16
N LEU A 309 -20.99 -24.55 6.47
CA LEU A 309 -21.27 -23.31 5.74
C LEU A 309 -21.33 -22.11 6.71
N LEU A 310 -22.05 -22.24 7.82
CA LEU A 310 -22.16 -21.17 8.82
C LEU A 310 -20.83 -20.88 9.51
N LEU A 311 -20.02 -21.91 9.76
CA LEU A 311 -18.69 -21.74 10.33
C LEU A 311 -17.77 -20.92 9.42
N ILE A 312 -17.65 -21.33 8.14
CA ILE A 312 -16.77 -20.65 7.18
C ILE A 312 -17.23 -19.23 6.92
N THR A 313 -18.52 -19.04 6.62
CA THR A 313 -19.06 -17.71 6.33
C THR A 313 -19.03 -16.80 7.56
N GLY A 314 -19.25 -17.37 8.75
CA GLY A 314 -19.16 -16.63 10.00
C GLY A 314 -17.73 -16.21 10.35
N PHE A 315 -16.74 -17.08 10.11
CA PHE A 315 -15.33 -16.76 10.36
C PHE A 315 -14.83 -15.70 9.39
N SER A 316 -15.15 -15.83 8.10
CA SER A 316 -14.87 -14.80 7.09
C SER A 316 -15.57 -13.48 7.43
N GLY A 317 -16.79 -13.55 7.92
CA GLY A 317 -17.55 -12.39 8.40
C GLY A 317 -16.91 -11.68 9.60
N LEU A 318 -16.28 -12.42 10.49
CA LEU A 318 -15.54 -11.82 11.62
C LEU A 318 -14.36 -10.97 11.13
N ILE A 319 -13.65 -11.45 10.08
CA ILE A 319 -12.57 -10.69 9.44
C ILE A 319 -13.14 -9.41 8.81
N LEU A 320 -14.21 -9.51 8.02
CA LEU A 320 -14.85 -8.34 7.40
C LEU A 320 -15.39 -7.36 8.43
N PHE A 321 -15.93 -7.86 9.53
CA PHE A 321 -16.37 -7.01 10.64
C PHE A 321 -15.19 -6.24 11.28
N ALA A 322 -14.05 -6.89 11.50
CA ALA A 322 -12.85 -6.23 11.97
C ALA A 322 -12.33 -5.16 10.97
N MET A 323 -12.47 -5.42 9.65
CA MET A 323 -12.06 -4.47 8.61
C MET A 323 -12.90 -3.18 8.60
N ILE A 324 -14.12 -3.15 9.17
CA ILE A 324 -14.89 -1.91 9.33
C ILE A 324 -14.11 -0.87 10.17
N PHE A 325 -13.34 -1.34 11.14
CA PHE A 325 -12.52 -0.52 12.04
C PHE A 325 -11.09 -0.30 11.50
N SER A 326 -10.79 -0.79 10.31
CA SER A 326 -9.48 -0.63 9.68
C SER A 326 -9.23 0.83 9.29
N GLN A 327 -7.97 1.26 9.34
CA GLN A 327 -7.54 2.57 8.85
C GLN A 327 -7.43 2.63 7.31
N HIS A 328 -7.79 1.54 6.59
CA HIS A 328 -7.83 1.52 5.12
C HIS A 328 -9.22 1.89 4.61
N PRO A 329 -9.43 3.09 4.01
CA PRO A 329 -10.76 3.54 3.58
C PRO A 329 -11.41 2.62 2.54
N THR A 330 -10.61 1.94 1.73
CA THR A 330 -11.07 1.04 0.65
C THR A 330 -11.72 -0.25 1.13
N VAL A 331 -11.60 -0.60 2.43
CA VAL A 331 -12.11 -1.86 2.98
C VAL A 331 -13.26 -1.68 3.97
N GLN A 332 -13.45 -0.46 4.51
CA GLN A 332 -14.39 -0.19 5.61
C GLN A 332 -15.85 -0.50 5.28
N LEU A 333 -16.31 -0.10 4.10
CA LEU A 333 -17.68 -0.34 3.64
C LEU A 333 -17.69 -1.47 2.62
N ASN A 334 -17.92 -2.70 3.09
CA ASN A 334 -17.92 -3.90 2.26
C ASN A 334 -19.24 -4.67 2.41
N PHE A 335 -20.06 -4.66 1.38
CA PHE A 335 -21.38 -5.30 1.40
C PHE A 335 -21.30 -6.84 1.42
N GLN A 336 -20.14 -7.44 1.17
CA GLN A 336 -19.96 -8.89 1.33
C GLN A 336 -20.16 -9.36 2.77
N ILE A 337 -20.12 -8.46 3.77
CA ILE A 337 -20.41 -8.78 5.18
C ILE A 337 -21.86 -9.28 5.38
N LEU A 338 -22.78 -8.98 4.47
CA LEU A 338 -24.16 -9.50 4.52
C LEU A 338 -24.21 -10.99 4.24
N LEU A 339 -23.37 -11.47 3.34
CA LEU A 339 -23.24 -12.89 3.01
C LEU A 339 -22.26 -13.58 3.96
N LEU A 340 -21.08 -13.02 4.12
CA LEU A 340 -20.06 -13.47 5.06
C LEU A 340 -20.33 -12.80 6.41
N ASN A 341 -21.20 -13.39 7.21
CA ASN A 341 -21.82 -12.70 8.32
C ASN A 341 -21.36 -13.26 9.67
N PRO A 342 -20.77 -12.44 10.57
CA PRO A 342 -20.29 -12.91 11.89
C PRO A 342 -21.41 -13.49 12.76
N LEU A 343 -22.69 -13.09 12.54
CA LEU A 343 -23.82 -13.69 13.27
C LEU A 343 -23.97 -15.19 12.96
N SER A 344 -23.53 -15.66 11.78
CA SER A 344 -23.51 -17.10 11.45
C SER A 344 -22.68 -17.88 12.47
N LEU A 345 -21.56 -17.34 12.93
CA LEU A 345 -20.72 -17.96 13.94
C LEU A 345 -21.39 -17.94 15.33
N ILE A 346 -22.00 -16.80 15.68
CA ILE A 346 -22.69 -16.65 16.97
C ILE A 346 -23.89 -17.58 17.06
N MET A 347 -24.64 -17.72 15.98
CA MET A 347 -25.86 -18.55 15.93
C MET A 347 -25.58 -20.04 15.67
N LEU A 348 -24.35 -20.41 15.28
CA LEU A 348 -23.98 -21.76 14.85
C LEU A 348 -24.49 -22.85 15.78
N TRP A 349 -24.15 -22.80 17.07
CA TRP A 349 -24.56 -23.82 18.03
C TRP A 349 -26.07 -23.90 18.19
N SER A 350 -26.75 -22.76 18.26
CA SER A 350 -28.20 -22.71 18.43
C SER A 350 -28.94 -23.27 17.20
N VAL A 351 -28.45 -22.94 15.99
CA VAL A 351 -29.00 -23.47 14.73
C VAL A 351 -28.84 -24.98 14.68
N VAL A 352 -27.62 -25.49 14.84
CA VAL A 352 -27.30 -26.92 14.79
C VAL A 352 -28.09 -27.70 15.84
N SER A 353 -28.18 -27.20 17.07
CA SER A 353 -28.94 -27.86 18.15
C SER A 353 -30.42 -27.97 17.85
N LYS A 354 -31.03 -27.02 17.14
CA LYS A 354 -32.43 -27.09 16.72
C LYS A 354 -32.61 -28.05 15.54
N GLU A 355 -31.69 -28.01 14.56
CA GLU A 355 -31.74 -28.93 13.42
C GLU A 355 -31.63 -30.38 13.82
N MET A 356 -30.73 -30.72 14.75
CA MET A 356 -30.63 -32.08 15.33
C MET A 356 -31.90 -32.53 16.01
N LYS A 357 -32.80 -31.59 16.45
CA LYS A 357 -34.12 -31.84 17.01
C LYS A 357 -35.22 -31.71 15.98
N HIS A 358 -34.89 -31.68 14.69
CA HIS A 358 -35.86 -31.53 13.57
C HIS A 358 -36.68 -30.23 13.67
N LYS A 359 -36.09 -29.12 14.13
CA LYS A 359 -36.77 -27.84 14.27
C LYS A 359 -36.06 -26.75 13.48
N ALA A 360 -36.82 -25.96 12.72
CA ALA A 360 -36.27 -24.81 12.01
C ALA A 360 -35.85 -23.70 12.98
N HIS A 361 -34.71 -23.08 12.71
CA HIS A 361 -34.22 -21.91 13.47
C HIS A 361 -34.60 -20.62 12.74
N THR A 362 -35.04 -19.59 13.49
CA THR A 362 -35.42 -18.28 12.94
C THR A 362 -34.28 -17.58 12.19
N TYR A 363 -33.04 -17.91 12.54
CA TYR A 363 -31.85 -17.36 11.86
C TYR A 363 -31.85 -17.59 10.36
N TRP A 364 -32.39 -18.71 9.87
CA TRP A 364 -32.49 -18.96 8.42
C TRP A 364 -33.34 -17.92 7.68
N LYS A 365 -34.35 -17.36 8.32
CA LYS A 365 -35.18 -16.26 7.75
C LYS A 365 -34.37 -14.95 7.74
N VAL A 366 -33.61 -14.66 8.79
CA VAL A 366 -32.76 -13.47 8.87
C VAL A 366 -31.64 -13.54 7.83
N LEU A 367 -30.97 -14.70 7.73
CA LEU A 367 -29.92 -14.93 6.75
C LEU A 367 -30.43 -14.80 5.31
N ALA A 368 -31.61 -15.33 5.01
CA ALA A 368 -32.25 -15.14 3.70
C ALA A 368 -32.47 -13.66 3.37
N GLY A 369 -32.93 -12.85 4.33
CA GLY A 369 -33.06 -11.40 4.17
C GLY A 369 -31.71 -10.71 3.88
N PHE A 370 -30.66 -11.08 4.59
CA PHE A 370 -29.31 -10.57 4.32
C PHE A 370 -28.79 -10.98 2.94
N ILE A 371 -29.03 -12.21 2.49
CA ILE A 371 -28.62 -12.68 1.16
C ILE A 371 -29.35 -11.89 0.06
N LEU A 372 -30.65 -11.65 0.20
CA LEU A 372 -31.40 -10.86 -0.78
C LEU A 372 -30.88 -9.42 -0.84
N LEU A 373 -30.58 -8.81 0.31
CA LEU A 373 -29.98 -7.48 0.38
C LEU A 373 -28.57 -7.48 -0.25
N PHE A 374 -27.75 -8.50 0.04
CA PHE A 374 -26.43 -8.69 -0.60
C PHE A 374 -26.55 -8.72 -2.13
N MET A 375 -27.49 -9.51 -2.67
CA MET A 375 -27.71 -9.59 -4.13
C MET A 375 -28.10 -8.23 -4.73
N PHE A 376 -28.94 -7.47 -4.04
CA PHE A 376 -29.33 -6.13 -4.48
C PHE A 376 -28.14 -5.15 -4.44
N LEU A 377 -27.36 -5.14 -3.35
CA LEU A 377 -26.23 -4.23 -3.19
C LEU A 377 -25.03 -4.57 -4.10
N GLY A 378 -25.03 -5.74 -4.73
CA GLY A 378 -24.10 -6.10 -5.81
C GLY A 378 -24.21 -5.23 -7.07
N LEU A 379 -25.25 -4.38 -7.18
CA LEU A 379 -25.33 -3.33 -8.19
C LEU A 379 -24.35 -2.18 -7.94
N PHE A 380 -23.89 -2.02 -6.70
CA PHE A 380 -23.05 -0.89 -6.25
C PHE A 380 -21.63 -1.30 -5.88
N GLN A 381 -21.36 -2.60 -5.72
CA GLN A 381 -20.05 -3.14 -5.39
C GLN A 381 -19.77 -4.38 -6.21
N THR A 382 -18.57 -4.45 -6.80
CA THR A 382 -18.07 -5.69 -7.41
C THR A 382 -17.64 -6.65 -6.31
N TYR A 383 -18.19 -7.87 -6.32
CA TYR A 383 -17.86 -8.91 -5.36
C TYR A 383 -16.74 -9.83 -5.86
N ALA A 384 -16.12 -10.54 -4.93
CA ALA A 384 -15.19 -11.59 -5.27
C ALA A 384 -15.84 -12.66 -6.14
N GLU A 385 -15.05 -13.29 -7.02
CA GLU A 385 -15.59 -14.29 -7.94
C GLU A 385 -16.24 -15.45 -7.17
N GLY A 386 -17.39 -15.94 -7.67
CA GLY A 386 -18.11 -17.04 -7.06
C GLY A 386 -19.04 -16.66 -5.89
N MET A 387 -19.00 -15.43 -5.36
CA MET A 387 -19.84 -15.05 -4.22
C MET A 387 -21.34 -15.20 -4.48
N TYR A 388 -21.80 -15.03 -5.71
CA TYR A 388 -23.20 -15.29 -6.05
C TYR A 388 -23.57 -16.78 -5.97
N PHE A 389 -22.66 -17.70 -6.33
CA PHE A 389 -22.88 -19.15 -6.14
C PHE A 389 -22.93 -19.51 -4.65
N LEU A 390 -22.06 -18.89 -3.83
CA LEU A 390 -22.14 -19.06 -2.37
C LEU A 390 -23.44 -18.51 -1.79
N ALA A 391 -23.91 -17.36 -2.27
CA ALA A 391 -25.19 -16.77 -1.88
C ALA A 391 -26.37 -17.68 -2.24
N LEU A 392 -26.37 -18.23 -3.45
CA LEU A 392 -27.41 -19.21 -3.88
C LEU A 392 -27.33 -20.49 -3.04
N SER A 393 -26.12 -20.97 -2.71
CA SER A 393 -25.95 -22.13 -1.81
C SER A 393 -26.66 -21.93 -0.47
N LEU A 394 -26.35 -20.79 0.17
CA LEU A 394 -26.96 -20.45 1.46
C LEU A 394 -28.48 -20.19 1.35
N LEU A 395 -28.94 -19.57 0.27
CA LEU A 395 -30.34 -19.31 0.05
C LEU A 395 -31.12 -20.62 -0.11
N ILE A 396 -30.59 -21.60 -0.86
CA ILE A 396 -31.15 -22.95 -0.97
C ILE A 396 -31.24 -23.58 0.41
N ARG A 397 -30.19 -23.52 1.23
CA ARG A 397 -30.22 -24.05 2.61
C ARG A 397 -31.29 -23.36 3.45
N CYS A 398 -31.40 -22.00 3.36
CA CYS A 398 -32.44 -21.25 4.04
C CYS A 398 -33.85 -21.78 3.66
N VAL A 399 -34.13 -21.93 2.36
CA VAL A 399 -35.42 -22.39 1.88
C VAL A 399 -35.72 -23.83 2.35
N VAL A 400 -34.75 -24.73 2.26
CA VAL A 400 -34.90 -26.12 2.67
C VAL A 400 -35.13 -26.21 4.18
N ASN A 401 -34.31 -25.53 5.00
CA ASN A 401 -34.42 -25.60 6.44
C ASN A 401 -35.71 -24.92 6.98
N ILE A 402 -36.17 -23.85 6.35
CA ILE A 402 -37.46 -23.21 6.72
C ILE A 402 -38.67 -24.07 6.37
N LYS A 403 -38.67 -24.76 5.19
CA LYS A 403 -39.85 -25.47 4.70
C LYS A 403 -39.96 -26.92 5.14
N TYR A 404 -38.81 -27.60 5.36
CA TYR A 404 -38.79 -29.05 5.49
C TYR A 404 -38.36 -29.54 6.89
N LEU A 405 -37.62 -28.77 7.68
CA LEU A 405 -37.22 -29.25 9.01
C LEU A 405 -38.40 -29.55 9.94
N ASP A 406 -39.43 -28.69 9.96
CA ASP A 406 -40.60 -28.88 10.81
C ASP A 406 -41.57 -29.97 10.29
N LYS A 407 -41.33 -30.52 9.08
CA LYS A 407 -42.15 -31.56 8.45
C LYS A 407 -41.56 -32.97 8.62
N VAL A 408 -40.28 -33.06 8.95
CA VAL A 408 -39.59 -34.34 9.18
C VAL A 408 -39.92 -34.77 10.61
N LYS A 409 -40.86 -35.74 10.72
CA LYS A 409 -41.19 -36.40 12.00
C LYS A 409 -40.30 -37.59 12.24
#